data_5e828fdbf92ae8cae195b14026a3d834
#
_entry.id   5e828fdbf92ae8cae195b14026a3d834
#
_cell.length_a   1.000
_cell.length_b   1.000
_cell.length_c   1.000
_cell.angle_alpha   90.00
_cell.angle_beta   90.00
_cell.angle_gamma   90.00
#
_symmetry.space_group_name_H-M   'P 1'
#
loop_
_entity.id
_entity.type
_entity.pdbx_description
1 polymer ?
#
loop_
_entity_poly.entity_id
_entity_poly.type
_entity_poly.pdbx_seq_one_letter_code
_entity_poly.pdbx_strand_id
1 'polypeptide(L)'
;MEIILKYFPDLTEEQRKQFAALYDLYIDWNSKINVISRKDIENLYEHHVLHSLGITKTIQFRPGTSIMDLGTGGGFPGIPLAILFPEVTFHLVDSIGKKVRVATEVANAIGLKNVTFRHARAEEEKRTFDFVVSRAVMPLADLIKIIKKNISSKQQNALPNGLICLKGGELEHETMPFKHKTVIYNLSDSFEEEFFQTKKVVYVPI
;
A
#
# COMPACT_ATOMS: atom_id res chain seq x y z
N MET A 1 4.69 10.12 14.31
CA MET A 1 4.41 8.80 14.95
C MET A 1 3.13 8.81 15.79
N GLU A 2 2.83 9.88 16.53
CA GLU A 2 1.60 9.99 17.38
C GLU A 2 0.31 9.73 16.61
N ILE A 3 0.19 10.27 15.40
CA ILE A 3 -0.97 10.03 14.53
C ILE A 3 -1.20 8.54 14.25
N ILE A 4 -0.16 7.73 14.13
CA ILE A 4 -0.31 6.28 13.93
C ILE A 4 -0.85 5.64 15.20
N LEU A 5 -0.34 6.00 16.38
CA LEU A 5 -0.83 5.49 17.65
C LEU A 5 -2.26 5.91 17.96
N LYS A 6 -2.71 7.08 17.48
CA LYS A 6 -4.09 7.56 17.59
C LYS A 6 -5.08 6.55 16.97
N TYR A 7 -4.76 6.01 15.81
CA TYR A 7 -5.64 5.11 15.05
C TYR A 7 -5.32 3.63 15.20
N PHE A 8 -4.10 3.32 15.66
CA PHE A 8 -3.60 1.95 15.87
C PHE A 8 -2.93 1.85 17.26
N PRO A 9 -3.72 1.92 18.36
CA PRO A 9 -3.16 1.93 19.72
C PRO A 9 -2.55 0.59 20.13
N ASP A 10 -3.00 -0.52 19.55
CA ASP A 10 -2.66 -1.88 19.94
C ASP A 10 -1.41 -2.44 19.23
N LEU A 11 -0.58 -1.56 18.63
CA LEU A 11 0.68 -1.98 18.03
C LEU A 11 1.60 -2.63 19.05
N THR A 12 2.23 -3.74 18.66
CA THR A 12 3.28 -4.36 19.47
C THR A 12 4.49 -3.44 19.62
N GLU A 13 5.35 -3.72 20.59
CA GLU A 13 6.57 -2.92 20.80
C GLU A 13 7.48 -2.93 19.56
N GLU A 14 7.58 -4.07 18.87
CA GLU A 14 8.35 -4.21 17.64
C GLU A 14 7.76 -3.33 16.51
N GLN A 15 6.45 -3.40 16.29
CA GLN A 15 5.77 -2.56 15.31
C GLN A 15 5.94 -1.07 15.59
N ARG A 16 5.87 -0.66 16.88
CA ARG A 16 6.11 0.74 17.28
C ARG A 16 7.52 1.19 16.94
N LYS A 17 8.53 0.35 17.20
CA LYS A 17 9.92 0.62 16.84
C LYS A 17 10.09 0.74 15.32
N GLN A 18 9.50 -0.19 14.57
CA GLN A 18 9.55 -0.19 13.11
C GLN A 18 8.92 1.08 12.51
N PHE A 19 7.70 1.43 12.93
CA PHE A 19 7.06 2.67 12.49
C PHE A 19 7.84 3.92 12.90
N ALA A 20 8.37 3.98 14.13
CA ALA A 20 9.14 5.13 14.60
C ALA A 20 10.41 5.39 13.78
N ALA A 21 11.07 4.33 13.32
CA ALA A 21 12.30 4.45 12.52
C ALA A 21 12.06 4.97 11.09
N LEU A 22 10.84 4.90 10.56
CA LEU A 22 10.56 5.26 9.16
C LEU A 22 10.92 6.70 8.82
N TYR A 23 10.67 7.65 9.72
CA TYR A 23 10.89 9.08 9.43
C TYR A 23 12.35 9.36 9.10
N ASP A 24 13.26 9.00 10.00
CA ASP A 24 14.69 9.25 9.82
C ASP A 24 15.25 8.50 8.60
N LEU A 25 14.81 7.27 8.39
CA LEU A 25 15.22 6.46 7.24
C LEU A 25 14.78 7.10 5.92
N TYR A 26 13.53 7.55 5.82
CA TYR A 26 13.05 8.19 4.58
C TYR A 26 13.66 9.59 4.39
N ILE A 27 13.93 10.36 5.43
CA ILE A 27 14.67 11.62 5.33
C ILE A 27 16.06 11.37 4.74
N ASP A 28 16.81 10.42 5.30
CA ASP A 28 18.16 10.08 4.81
C ASP A 28 18.13 9.60 3.34
N TRP A 29 17.27 8.64 3.02
CA TRP A 29 17.17 8.11 1.66
C TRP A 29 16.64 9.14 0.66
N ASN A 30 15.67 9.96 1.05
CA ASN A 30 15.10 10.99 0.17
C ASN A 30 16.09 12.10 -0.17
N SER A 31 17.10 12.32 0.68
CA SER A 31 18.22 13.22 0.38
C SER A 31 19.07 12.73 -0.80
N LYS A 32 19.10 11.41 -1.03
CA LYS A 32 19.91 10.73 -2.05
C LYS A 32 19.07 10.36 -3.30
N ILE A 33 17.85 9.88 -3.07
CA ILE A 33 16.92 9.41 -4.11
C ILE A 33 15.53 9.93 -3.76
N ASN A 34 14.99 10.80 -4.59
CA ASN A 34 13.67 11.40 -4.38
C ASN A 34 12.55 10.36 -4.58
N VAL A 35 12.03 9.79 -3.51
CA VAL A 35 10.90 8.85 -3.50
C VAL A 35 9.62 9.50 -2.96
N ILE A 36 9.76 10.56 -2.18
CA ILE A 36 8.70 11.41 -1.65
C ILE A 36 9.02 12.84 -2.05
N SER A 37 8.04 13.62 -2.45
CA SER A 37 8.22 15.06 -2.75
C SER A 37 8.88 15.77 -1.55
N ARG A 38 9.84 16.65 -1.83
CA ARG A 38 10.53 17.42 -0.78
C ARG A 38 9.58 18.27 0.08
N LYS A 39 8.45 18.68 -0.48
CA LYS A 39 7.42 19.45 0.23
C LYS A 39 6.53 18.58 1.12
N ASP A 40 6.54 17.25 0.89
CA ASP A 40 5.62 16.32 1.53
C ASP A 40 6.30 15.34 2.51
N ILE A 41 7.65 15.35 2.55
CA ILE A 41 8.40 14.43 3.42
C ILE A 41 8.12 14.67 4.91
N GLU A 42 7.86 15.91 5.31
CA GLU A 42 7.51 16.24 6.69
C GLU A 42 6.18 15.65 7.11
N ASN A 43 5.29 15.37 6.15
CA ASN A 43 3.99 14.73 6.34
C ASN A 43 4.04 13.22 6.18
N LEU A 44 5.22 12.60 6.31
CA LEU A 44 5.42 11.17 6.07
C LEU A 44 4.36 10.31 6.77
N TYR A 45 4.13 10.54 8.06
CA TYR A 45 3.21 9.71 8.84
C TYR A 45 1.75 9.87 8.42
N GLU A 46 1.30 11.06 8.12
CA GLU A 46 -0.09 11.30 7.69
C GLU A 46 -0.30 10.90 6.23
N HIS A 47 0.49 11.48 5.31
CA HIS A 47 0.26 11.39 3.87
C HIS A 47 0.73 10.07 3.24
N HIS A 48 1.64 9.35 3.91
CA HIS A 48 2.22 8.13 3.35
C HIS A 48 1.96 6.92 4.23
N VAL A 49 2.28 6.95 5.51
CA VAL A 49 2.11 5.81 6.41
C VAL A 49 0.63 5.58 6.73
N LEU A 50 -0.05 6.54 7.34
CA LEU A 50 -1.47 6.41 7.70
C LEU A 50 -2.35 6.21 6.48
N HIS A 51 -2.07 6.91 5.38
CA HIS A 51 -2.77 6.71 4.10
C HIS A 51 -2.65 5.25 3.62
N SER A 52 -1.47 4.66 3.70
CA SER A 52 -1.25 3.24 3.37
C SER A 52 -2.08 2.31 4.27
N LEU A 53 -2.10 2.59 5.56
CA LEU A 53 -2.88 1.84 6.55
C LEU A 53 -4.39 2.02 6.37
N GLY A 54 -4.83 3.01 5.62
CA GLY A 54 -6.24 3.18 5.22
C GLY A 54 -6.83 1.94 4.54
N ILE A 55 -6.01 1.10 3.91
CA ILE A 55 -6.45 -0.18 3.32
C ILE A 55 -7.09 -1.08 4.38
N THR A 56 -6.68 -1.00 5.64
CA THR A 56 -7.24 -1.81 6.73
C THR A 56 -8.70 -1.48 7.06
N LYS A 57 -9.20 -0.34 6.58
CA LYS A 57 -10.61 0.03 6.72
C LYS A 57 -11.51 -0.77 5.76
N THR A 58 -10.90 -1.44 4.79
CA THR A 58 -11.58 -2.30 3.83
C THR A 58 -11.52 -3.76 4.26
N ILE A 59 -10.37 -4.22 4.74
CA ILE A 59 -10.12 -5.62 5.07
C ILE A 59 -9.04 -5.76 6.14
N GLN A 60 -9.23 -6.76 7.01
CA GLN A 60 -8.17 -7.31 7.87
C GLN A 60 -7.67 -8.60 7.22
N PHE A 61 -6.44 -8.59 6.75
CA PHE A 61 -5.84 -9.76 6.08
C PHE A 61 -5.60 -10.90 7.05
N ARG A 62 -5.95 -12.10 6.64
CA ARG A 62 -5.67 -13.32 7.43
C ARG A 62 -4.19 -13.72 7.32
N PRO A 63 -3.64 -14.39 8.35
CA PRO A 63 -2.33 -15.02 8.26
C PRO A 63 -2.19 -15.88 7.01
N GLY A 64 -1.03 -15.82 6.36
CA GLY A 64 -0.76 -16.55 5.12
C GLY A 64 -1.29 -15.89 3.84
N THR A 65 -1.95 -14.74 3.93
CA THR A 65 -2.34 -13.95 2.75
C THR A 65 -1.09 -13.49 1.99
N SER A 66 -1.17 -13.50 0.66
CA SER A 66 -0.13 -13.00 -0.24
C SER A 66 -0.59 -11.75 -0.97
N ILE A 67 0.22 -10.69 -0.94
CA ILE A 67 -0.13 -9.39 -1.51
C ILE A 67 0.99 -8.90 -2.43
N MET A 68 0.64 -8.43 -3.62
CA MET A 68 1.54 -7.68 -4.48
C MET A 68 1.26 -6.17 -4.32
N ASP A 69 2.29 -5.38 -4.04
CA ASP A 69 2.23 -3.92 -4.10
C ASP A 69 2.80 -3.47 -5.45
N LEU A 70 1.91 -3.04 -6.33
CA LEU A 70 2.26 -2.65 -7.68
C LEU A 70 2.51 -1.14 -7.80
N GLY A 71 3.70 -0.79 -8.28
CA GLY A 71 4.15 0.59 -8.33
C GLY A 71 4.46 1.12 -6.93
N THR A 72 5.13 0.29 -6.13
CA THR A 72 5.39 0.57 -4.72
C THR A 72 6.18 1.87 -4.46
N GLY A 73 6.91 2.36 -5.46
CA GLY A 73 7.78 3.52 -5.29
C GLY A 73 8.81 3.30 -4.20
N GLY A 74 8.82 4.18 -3.21
CA GLY A 74 9.67 4.04 -2.03
C GLY A 74 9.17 3.02 -1.00
N GLY A 75 8.15 2.21 -1.31
CA GLY A 75 7.62 1.17 -0.41
C GLY A 75 6.21 1.43 0.11
N PHE A 76 5.41 2.25 -0.57
CA PHE A 76 4.05 2.60 -0.16
C PHE A 76 3.00 2.11 -1.16
N PRO A 77 1.97 1.36 -0.70
CA PRO A 77 1.58 1.08 0.69
C PRO A 77 2.26 -0.14 1.33
N GLY A 78 3.11 -0.89 0.63
CA GLY A 78 3.61 -2.20 1.04
C GLY A 78 4.35 -2.24 2.38
N ILE A 79 5.29 -1.34 2.65
CA ILE A 79 6.06 -1.34 3.91
C ILE A 79 5.19 -1.09 5.13
N PRO A 80 4.33 -0.05 5.19
CA PRO A 80 3.42 0.14 6.31
C PRO A 80 2.50 -1.05 6.57
N LEU A 81 1.97 -1.66 5.50
CA LEU A 81 1.13 -2.85 5.61
C LEU A 81 1.92 -4.06 6.11
N ALA A 82 3.17 -4.24 5.66
CA ALA A 82 4.02 -5.34 6.11
C ALA A 82 4.39 -5.23 7.59
N ILE A 83 4.58 -4.01 8.11
CA ILE A 83 4.76 -3.79 9.55
C ILE A 83 3.50 -4.19 10.31
N LEU A 84 2.32 -3.79 9.84
CA LEU A 84 1.06 -4.04 10.52
C LEU A 84 0.63 -5.52 10.48
N PHE A 85 0.94 -6.22 9.38
CA PHE A 85 0.55 -7.62 9.14
C PHE A 85 1.78 -8.54 9.02
N PRO A 86 2.45 -8.89 10.11
CA PRO A 86 3.70 -9.67 10.07
C PRO A 86 3.52 -11.10 9.53
N GLU A 87 2.30 -11.65 9.58
CA GLU A 87 1.98 -12.99 9.07
C GLU A 87 1.45 -13.00 7.62
N VAL A 88 1.45 -11.85 6.95
CA VAL A 88 1.08 -11.66 5.54
C VAL A 88 2.36 -11.46 4.74
N THR A 89 2.46 -12.04 3.55
CA THR A 89 3.61 -11.85 2.67
C THR A 89 3.35 -10.76 1.64
N PHE A 90 4.32 -9.89 1.47
CA PHE A 90 4.27 -8.77 0.53
C PHE A 90 5.33 -8.89 -0.55
N HIS A 91 4.93 -8.63 -1.79
CA HIS A 91 5.81 -8.57 -2.94
C HIS A 91 5.73 -7.19 -3.59
N LEU A 92 6.76 -6.38 -3.40
CA LEU A 92 6.79 -4.98 -3.82
C LEU A 92 7.47 -4.87 -5.19
N VAL A 93 6.75 -4.33 -6.17
CA VAL A 93 7.19 -4.24 -7.57
C VAL A 93 7.18 -2.78 -8.03
N ASP A 94 8.25 -2.34 -8.64
CA ASP A 94 8.33 -1.03 -9.32
C ASP A 94 9.27 -1.11 -10.53
N SER A 95 8.97 -0.32 -11.55
CA SER A 95 9.79 -0.23 -12.78
C SER A 95 11.00 0.68 -12.62
N ILE A 96 11.12 1.38 -11.50
CA ILE A 96 12.22 2.31 -11.21
C ILE A 96 13.14 1.70 -10.16
N GLY A 97 14.26 1.10 -10.61
CA GLY A 97 15.18 0.37 -9.75
C GLY A 97 15.72 1.17 -8.57
N LYS A 98 15.94 2.49 -8.72
CA LYS A 98 16.37 3.36 -7.63
C LYS A 98 15.34 3.42 -6.49
N LYS A 99 14.04 3.41 -6.82
CA LYS A 99 12.95 3.41 -5.83
C LYS A 99 12.87 2.06 -5.12
N VAL A 100 12.96 0.96 -5.87
CA VAL A 100 13.03 -0.40 -5.30
C VAL A 100 14.17 -0.52 -4.32
N ARG A 101 15.35 0.04 -4.65
CA ARG A 101 16.49 0.07 -3.74
C ARG A 101 16.15 0.75 -2.42
N VAL A 102 15.54 1.93 -2.45
CA VAL A 102 15.13 2.65 -1.22
C VAL A 102 14.19 1.79 -0.39
N ALA A 103 13.15 1.23 -1.01
CA ALA A 103 12.20 0.37 -0.30
C ALA A 103 12.89 -0.85 0.34
N THR A 104 13.84 -1.47 -0.38
CA THR A 104 14.61 -2.62 0.13
C THR A 104 15.47 -2.23 1.34
N GLU A 105 16.19 -1.13 1.25
CA GLU A 105 17.07 -0.68 2.34
C GLU A 105 16.28 -0.25 3.59
N VAL A 106 15.15 0.44 3.40
CA VAL A 106 14.26 0.78 4.52
C VAL A 106 13.73 -0.47 5.21
N ALA A 107 13.20 -1.43 4.43
CA ALA A 107 12.68 -2.68 4.99
C ALA A 107 13.74 -3.49 5.74
N ASN A 108 14.97 -3.56 5.18
CA ASN A 108 16.09 -4.22 5.84
C ASN A 108 16.48 -3.52 7.15
N ALA A 109 16.56 -2.20 7.14
CA ALA A 109 16.93 -1.42 8.31
C ALA A 109 15.96 -1.59 9.49
N ILE A 110 14.66 -1.76 9.22
CA ILE A 110 13.65 -2.03 10.25
C ILE A 110 13.41 -3.54 10.51
N GLY A 111 14.17 -4.41 9.87
CA GLY A 111 14.15 -5.85 10.11
C GLY A 111 12.91 -6.59 9.59
N LEU A 112 12.20 -6.07 8.57
CA LEU A 112 11.07 -6.79 7.97
C LEU A 112 11.51 -8.12 7.35
N LYS A 113 10.74 -9.18 7.60
CA LYS A 113 11.02 -10.56 7.10
C LYS A 113 9.96 -11.04 6.09
N ASN A 114 8.83 -10.36 6.00
CA ASN A 114 7.68 -10.76 5.21
C ASN A 114 7.54 -9.98 3.90
N VAL A 115 8.64 -9.36 3.43
CA VAL A 115 8.67 -8.60 2.17
C VAL A 115 9.70 -9.13 1.20
N THR A 116 9.38 -9.08 -0.08
CA THR A 116 10.28 -9.32 -1.20
C THR A 116 10.15 -8.20 -2.21
N PHE A 117 11.19 -7.93 -2.98
CA PHE A 117 11.26 -6.81 -3.91
C PHE A 117 11.59 -7.26 -5.31
N ARG A 118 11.03 -6.57 -6.30
CA ARG A 118 11.34 -6.81 -7.72
C ARG A 118 11.37 -5.51 -8.50
N HIS A 119 12.51 -5.27 -9.16
CA HIS A 119 12.64 -4.25 -10.19
C HIS A 119 12.14 -4.84 -11.51
N ALA A 120 10.91 -4.53 -11.90
CA ALA A 120 10.29 -5.02 -13.13
C ALA A 120 9.08 -4.15 -13.51
N ARG A 121 8.64 -4.25 -14.74
CA ARG A 121 7.33 -3.75 -15.16
C ARG A 121 6.23 -4.69 -14.65
N ALA A 122 5.04 -4.14 -14.44
CA ALA A 122 3.88 -4.90 -13.95
C ALA A 122 3.55 -6.12 -14.82
N GLU A 123 3.67 -5.96 -16.14
CA GLU A 123 3.37 -6.99 -17.12
C GLU A 123 4.30 -8.20 -17.04
N GLU A 124 5.50 -8.02 -16.50
CA GLU A 124 6.53 -9.07 -16.36
C GLU A 124 6.31 -9.97 -15.15
N GLU A 125 5.44 -9.56 -14.17
CA GLU A 125 5.12 -10.40 -13.03
C GLU A 125 4.18 -11.53 -13.46
N LYS A 126 4.56 -12.76 -13.12
CA LYS A 126 3.83 -13.99 -13.49
C LYS A 126 3.19 -14.70 -12.32
N ARG A 127 3.59 -14.34 -11.08
CA ARG A 127 3.05 -14.94 -9.87
C ARG A 127 1.63 -14.47 -9.62
N THR A 128 0.90 -15.26 -8.85
CA THR A 128 -0.44 -14.93 -8.38
C THR A 128 -0.44 -14.61 -6.89
N PHE A 129 -1.33 -13.72 -6.49
CA PHE A 129 -1.48 -13.19 -5.15
C PHE A 129 -2.96 -13.14 -4.77
N ASP A 130 -3.26 -13.16 -3.48
CA ASP A 130 -4.63 -13.00 -3.03
C ASP A 130 -5.14 -11.58 -3.33
N PHE A 131 -4.29 -10.58 -3.10
CA PHE A 131 -4.62 -9.20 -3.44
C PHE A 131 -3.47 -8.51 -4.16
N VAL A 132 -3.85 -7.56 -5.01
CA VAL A 132 -2.94 -6.54 -5.51
C VAL A 132 -3.34 -5.22 -4.85
N VAL A 133 -2.37 -4.56 -4.21
CA VAL A 133 -2.54 -3.21 -3.70
C VAL A 133 -1.77 -2.23 -4.56
N SER A 134 -2.24 -0.99 -4.66
CA SER A 134 -1.55 0.06 -5.41
C SER A 134 -1.94 1.44 -4.92
N ARG A 135 -1.07 2.43 -5.12
CA ARG A 135 -1.34 3.82 -4.81
C ARG A 135 -1.04 4.73 -6.01
N ALA A 136 -2.10 5.32 -6.59
CA ALA A 136 -2.03 6.38 -7.61
C ALA A 136 -1.09 6.10 -8.80
N VAL A 137 -1.04 4.85 -9.31
CA VAL A 137 -0.11 4.46 -10.38
C VAL A 137 -0.67 4.77 -11.76
N MET A 138 -1.93 4.39 -12.01
CA MET A 138 -2.58 4.53 -13.31
C MET A 138 -4.11 4.47 -13.17
N PRO A 139 -4.88 4.73 -14.24
CA PRO A 139 -6.33 4.55 -14.26
C PRO A 139 -6.74 3.13 -13.88
N LEU A 140 -7.89 2.99 -13.22
CA LEU A 140 -8.40 1.72 -12.68
C LEU A 140 -8.54 0.63 -13.76
N ALA A 141 -9.04 1.01 -14.95
CA ALA A 141 -9.23 0.08 -16.05
C ALA A 141 -7.91 -0.54 -16.54
N ASP A 142 -6.86 0.28 -16.66
CA ASP A 142 -5.54 -0.19 -17.09
C ASP A 142 -4.92 -1.08 -16.03
N LEU A 143 -5.06 -0.69 -14.76
CA LEU A 143 -4.55 -1.46 -13.64
C LEU A 143 -5.22 -2.85 -13.58
N ILE A 144 -6.55 -2.91 -13.66
CA ILE A 144 -7.30 -4.19 -13.69
C ILE A 144 -6.83 -5.07 -14.86
N LYS A 145 -6.68 -4.50 -16.04
CA LYS A 145 -6.22 -5.23 -17.24
C LYS A 145 -4.86 -5.90 -17.01
N ILE A 146 -3.93 -5.17 -16.40
CA ILE A 146 -2.56 -5.66 -16.16
C ILE A 146 -2.55 -6.74 -15.09
N ILE A 147 -3.26 -6.53 -13.96
CA ILE A 147 -3.12 -7.39 -12.78
C ILE A 147 -4.05 -8.60 -12.76
N LYS A 148 -5.05 -8.67 -13.64
CA LYS A 148 -6.04 -9.76 -13.65
C LYS A 148 -5.41 -11.16 -13.64
N LYS A 149 -4.31 -11.34 -14.37
CA LYS A 149 -3.53 -12.59 -14.40
C LYS A 149 -2.80 -12.91 -13.09
N ASN A 150 -2.64 -11.91 -12.23
CA ASN A 150 -1.91 -12.00 -10.97
C ASN A 150 -2.84 -12.21 -9.76
N ILE A 151 -4.15 -12.35 -9.97
CA ILE A 151 -5.10 -12.65 -8.89
C ILE A 151 -5.28 -14.15 -8.78
N SER A 152 -5.08 -14.68 -7.57
CA SER A 152 -5.27 -16.09 -7.26
C SER A 152 -6.77 -16.46 -7.25
N SER A 153 -7.10 -17.62 -7.79
CA SER A 153 -8.46 -18.17 -7.69
C SER A 153 -8.76 -18.78 -6.32
N LYS A 154 -7.73 -19.05 -5.51
CA LYS A 154 -7.88 -19.61 -4.17
C LYS A 154 -8.28 -18.51 -3.19
N GLN A 155 -9.48 -18.61 -2.64
CA GLN A 155 -10.04 -17.65 -1.70
C GLN A 155 -9.78 -18.07 -0.26
N GLN A 156 -9.30 -17.14 0.59
CA GLN A 156 -9.06 -17.42 2.01
C GLN A 156 -9.42 -16.25 2.94
N ASN A 157 -9.64 -15.07 2.40
CA ASN A 157 -9.97 -13.87 3.17
C ASN A 157 -11.50 -13.64 3.24
N ALA A 158 -11.92 -12.68 4.05
CA ALA A 158 -13.32 -12.31 4.19
C ALA A 158 -13.91 -11.66 2.92
N LEU A 159 -13.06 -10.98 2.15
CA LEU A 159 -13.42 -10.45 0.84
C LEU A 159 -12.86 -11.36 -0.26
N PRO A 160 -13.54 -11.47 -1.40
CA PRO A 160 -12.98 -12.10 -2.60
C PRO A 160 -11.64 -11.47 -2.98
N ASN A 161 -10.75 -12.28 -3.53
CA ASN A 161 -9.46 -11.80 -4.01
C ASN A 161 -9.64 -10.72 -5.09
N GLY A 162 -8.73 -9.74 -5.13
CA GLY A 162 -8.88 -8.64 -6.06
C GLY A 162 -7.90 -7.51 -5.86
N LEU A 163 -8.29 -6.35 -6.37
CA LEU A 163 -7.53 -5.12 -6.35
C LEU A 163 -8.01 -4.19 -5.24
N ILE A 164 -7.07 -3.61 -4.50
CA ILE A 164 -7.32 -2.58 -3.50
C ILE A 164 -6.42 -1.36 -3.82
N CYS A 165 -7.02 -0.26 -4.22
CA CYS A 165 -6.29 0.95 -4.61
C CYS A 165 -6.53 2.10 -3.63
N LEU A 166 -5.46 2.81 -3.31
CA LEU A 166 -5.54 4.12 -2.67
C LEU A 166 -5.63 5.19 -3.77
N LYS A 167 -6.72 5.93 -3.76
CA LYS A 167 -7.03 6.97 -4.74
C LYS A 167 -7.50 8.25 -4.05
N GLY A 168 -7.63 9.32 -4.82
CA GLY A 168 -8.15 10.60 -4.31
C GLY A 168 -8.92 11.35 -5.38
N GLY A 169 -9.71 12.35 -4.93
CA GLY A 169 -10.51 13.19 -5.81
C GLY A 169 -11.77 12.51 -6.35
N GLU A 170 -12.25 13.00 -7.49
CA GLU A 170 -13.43 12.48 -8.17
C GLU A 170 -13.10 11.20 -8.92
N LEU A 171 -13.83 10.12 -8.60
CA LEU A 171 -13.58 8.78 -9.16
C LEU A 171 -14.73 8.26 -10.03
N GLU A 172 -15.81 9.03 -10.19
CA GLU A 172 -17.03 8.57 -10.86
C GLU A 172 -16.75 8.08 -12.28
N HIS A 173 -16.04 8.86 -13.08
CA HIS A 173 -15.67 8.46 -14.44
C HIS A 173 -14.79 7.22 -14.49
N GLU A 174 -13.86 7.11 -13.55
CA GLU A 174 -12.91 5.99 -13.50
C GLU A 174 -13.56 4.69 -13.03
N THR A 175 -14.53 4.77 -12.13
CA THR A 175 -15.20 3.60 -11.54
C THR A 175 -16.47 3.19 -12.29
N MET A 176 -17.07 4.09 -13.10
CA MET A 176 -18.32 3.83 -13.84
C MET A 176 -18.31 2.50 -14.62
N PRO A 177 -17.26 2.13 -15.38
CA PRO A 177 -17.22 0.85 -16.11
C PRO A 177 -17.30 -0.38 -15.20
N PHE A 178 -17.00 -0.22 -13.92
CA PHE A 178 -16.91 -1.28 -12.91
C PHE A 178 -17.89 -1.10 -11.75
N LYS A 179 -18.86 -0.18 -11.86
CA LYS A 179 -19.73 0.25 -10.74
C LYS A 179 -20.44 -0.91 -10.01
N HIS A 180 -20.77 -1.99 -10.72
CA HIS A 180 -21.43 -3.15 -10.14
C HIS A 180 -20.50 -4.08 -9.32
N LYS A 181 -19.20 -3.89 -9.43
CA LYS A 181 -18.17 -4.68 -8.73
C LYS A 181 -17.30 -3.83 -7.81
N THR A 182 -17.33 -2.50 -7.95
CA THR A 182 -16.45 -1.61 -7.19
C THR A 182 -17.11 -1.19 -5.89
N VAL A 183 -16.34 -1.28 -4.81
CA VAL A 183 -16.71 -0.71 -3.51
C VAL A 183 -15.74 0.43 -3.20
N ILE A 184 -16.27 1.58 -2.82
CA ILE A 184 -15.49 2.76 -2.48
C ILE A 184 -15.69 3.07 -1.00
N TYR A 185 -14.58 3.22 -0.28
CA TYR A 185 -14.54 3.61 1.13
C TYR A 185 -13.91 5.00 1.23
N ASN A 186 -14.63 5.97 1.76
CA ASN A 186 -14.07 7.28 2.04
C ASN A 186 -13.21 7.20 3.28
N LEU A 187 -11.96 7.65 3.20
CA LEU A 187 -11.06 7.63 4.35
C LEU A 187 -11.41 8.71 5.38
N SER A 188 -12.14 9.76 4.98
CA SER A 188 -12.74 10.74 5.90
C SER A 188 -13.72 10.15 6.92
N ASP A 189 -14.30 8.97 6.62
CA ASP A 189 -15.18 8.27 7.57
C ASP A 189 -14.39 7.59 8.71
N SER A 190 -13.06 7.51 8.57
CA SER A 190 -12.17 6.80 9.49
C SER A 190 -11.05 7.65 10.06
N PHE A 191 -10.65 8.72 9.37
CA PHE A 191 -9.56 9.62 9.73
C PHE A 191 -10.06 11.06 9.72
N GLU A 192 -9.74 11.82 10.77
CA GLU A 192 -10.26 13.18 10.99
C GLU A 192 -9.47 14.25 10.24
N GLU A 193 -8.22 13.96 9.86
CA GLU A 193 -7.30 14.93 9.28
C GLU A 193 -7.80 15.39 7.88
N GLU A 194 -7.61 16.67 7.59
CA GLU A 194 -8.07 17.32 6.35
C GLU A 194 -7.57 16.60 5.09
N PHE A 195 -6.36 16.06 5.15
CA PHE A 195 -5.79 15.29 4.04
C PHE A 195 -6.71 14.16 3.55
N PHE A 196 -7.47 13.52 4.45
CA PHE A 196 -8.31 12.38 4.13
C PHE A 196 -9.67 12.73 3.55
N GLN A 197 -10.07 14.01 3.52
CA GLN A 197 -11.36 14.46 2.99
C GLN A 197 -11.58 14.03 1.52
N THR A 198 -10.51 13.95 0.75
CA THR A 198 -10.56 13.55 -0.66
C THR A 198 -9.99 12.15 -0.93
N LYS A 199 -9.52 11.43 0.11
CA LYS A 199 -8.86 10.13 -0.06
C LYS A 199 -9.85 8.99 0.06
N LYS A 200 -9.64 7.98 -0.76
CA LYS A 200 -10.55 6.83 -0.89
C LYS A 200 -9.76 5.53 -1.03
N VAL A 201 -10.33 4.45 -0.53
CA VAL A 201 -9.92 3.09 -0.89
C VAL A 201 -10.93 2.56 -1.91
N VAL A 202 -10.44 2.10 -3.03
CA VAL A 202 -11.25 1.48 -4.09
C VAL A 202 -10.94 -0.02 -4.10
N TYR A 203 -11.94 -0.84 -3.84
CA TYR A 203 -11.84 -2.30 -3.91
C TYR A 203 -12.61 -2.83 -5.11
N VAL A 204 -11.98 -3.74 -5.86
CA VAL A 204 -12.57 -4.42 -7.02
C VAL A 204 -12.27 -5.91 -6.93
N PRO A 205 -13.26 -6.78 -6.68
CA PRO A 205 -13.08 -8.24 -6.77
C PRO A 205 -12.80 -8.67 -8.23
N ILE A 206 -11.92 -9.63 -8.41
CA ILE A 206 -11.48 -10.10 -9.74
C ILE A 206 -11.56 -11.63 -9.85
#